data_d69edcd3e0e002b027d232f4817e9cac
#
_entry.id   d69edcd3e0e002b027d232f4817e9cac
#
_cell.length_a   1.000
_cell.length_b   1.000
_cell.length_c   1.000
_cell.angle_alpha   90.00
_cell.angle_beta   90.00
_cell.angle_gamma   90.00
#
_symmetry.space_group_name_H-M   'P 1'
#
loop_
_entity.id
_entity.type
_entity.pdbx_description
1 polymer ?
#
loop_
_entity_poly.entity_id
_entity_poly.type
_entity_poly.pdbx_seq_one_letter_code
_entity_poly.pdbx_strand_id
1 'polypeptide(L)'
;MFRMSTIASTPMPMTSPAAPAIRPVSRHAAGKRRHTGTHALFATVSAIAALCILAVVAFHGYIAWMLAHPYVAPLYSNPTEAAGLAYENVAFPSQSGRTTVGGWFIPADSDGHMPAPGSGVQNAAMPAQAAESERTVIFSHGYGANREETWVPMYDLAALLHQWDYNVLMFDYGYASTDYKAPATGGHEESRQLLAAVEYAKSRGASEIVVWGFSMGAGTALQAGLATDDIDAMILDSLFLPSPDTLFHNVTQILPLPKYPSLPLIEFLLPAFTGTSFSGIPADEVMTNDYPIPLFIMHGTEDVKAPYDIAERIAANQTNPLSREWIVSGGKHELLFQVHAKEYIQRAALFLGQVHQQHTDESNDSVLL
;
A
#
# COMPACT_ATOMS: atom_id res chain seq x y z
N MET A 1 68.91 -81.46 59.10
CA MET A 1 68.86 -82.82 59.78
C MET A 1 67.82 -83.60 59.04
N PHE A 2 68.26 -84.74 58.47
CA PHE A 2 67.54 -85.93 57.94
C PHE A 2 66.33 -85.71 57.05
N ARG A 3 66.39 -85.99 55.71
CA ARG A 3 66.20 -87.35 55.07
C ARG A 3 64.80 -87.91 55.37
N MET A 4 63.97 -88.18 54.34
CA MET A 4 63.95 -89.47 53.63
C MET A 4 63.05 -89.42 52.42
N SER A 5 63.55 -90.04 51.37
CA SER A 5 62.92 -90.53 50.13
C SER A 5 61.87 -91.61 50.35
N THR A 6 60.95 -91.72 49.44
CA THR A 6 60.47 -93.01 48.86
C THR A 6 59.59 -92.69 47.65
N ILE A 7 59.98 -92.89 46.48
CA ILE A 7 59.86 -93.98 45.45
C ILE A 7 58.39 -94.44 45.18
N ALA A 8 58.00 -94.04 43.93
CA ALA A 8 57.41 -94.77 42.82
C ALA A 8 56.03 -95.47 42.96
N SER A 9 55.23 -95.07 42.02
CA SER A 9 54.76 -96.03 41.00
C SER A 9 53.80 -95.33 40.00
N THR A 10 54.15 -95.47 38.75
CA THR A 10 53.35 -95.11 37.57
C THR A 10 52.28 -96.13 37.30
N PRO A 11 51.16 -95.81 36.83
CA PRO A 11 50.49 -96.56 35.78
C PRO A 11 50.12 -95.73 34.54
N MET A 12 50.15 -96.42 33.41
CA MET A 12 49.98 -96.00 32.04
C MET A 12 48.64 -95.34 31.70
N PRO A 13 48.57 -94.58 30.58
CA PRO A 13 47.41 -93.80 30.20
C PRO A 13 46.38 -94.60 29.43
N MET A 14 45.15 -94.44 29.78
CA MET A 14 43.99 -94.86 28.94
C MET A 14 43.64 -93.74 27.98
N THR A 15 43.75 -94.02 26.70
CA THR A 15 43.34 -93.13 25.60
C THR A 15 41.80 -93.16 25.50
N SER A 16 41.12 -92.05 25.73
CA SER A 16 39.74 -91.85 25.45
C SER A 16 39.60 -91.16 24.07
N PRO A 17 38.66 -91.53 23.21
CA PRO A 17 38.48 -90.95 21.87
C PRO A 17 37.92 -89.52 21.93
N ALA A 18 38.53 -88.63 21.16
CA ALA A 18 38.16 -87.26 21.03
C ALA A 18 36.73 -87.10 20.41
N ALA A 19 35.84 -86.39 21.08
CA ALA A 19 34.57 -85.96 20.54
C ALA A 19 34.75 -84.95 19.43
N PRO A 20 33.98 -84.97 18.33
CA PRO A 20 34.12 -84.01 17.22
C PRO A 20 33.76 -82.60 17.67
N ALA A 21 34.62 -81.61 17.39
CA ALA A 21 34.39 -80.21 17.66
C ALA A 21 33.25 -79.67 16.78
N ILE A 22 32.15 -79.28 17.43
CA ILE A 22 31.04 -78.56 16.80
C ILE A 22 31.56 -77.15 16.48
N ARG A 23 31.77 -76.84 15.19
CA ARG A 23 32.04 -75.48 14.74
C ARG A 23 30.81 -74.62 14.99
N PRO A 24 30.89 -73.41 15.62
CA PRO A 24 29.78 -72.50 15.73
C PRO A 24 29.41 -72.02 14.33
N VAL A 25 28.18 -72.27 13.90
CA VAL A 25 27.59 -71.70 12.70
C VAL A 25 27.47 -70.20 12.95
N SER A 26 28.25 -69.42 12.22
CA SER A 26 28.13 -67.96 12.21
C SER A 26 26.76 -67.61 11.67
N ARG A 27 25.85 -67.21 12.55
CA ARG A 27 24.58 -66.57 12.15
C ARG A 27 24.97 -65.27 11.45
N HIS A 28 24.95 -65.27 10.12
CA HIS A 28 25.06 -64.05 9.32
C HIS A 28 23.98 -63.08 9.76
N ALA A 29 24.40 -61.91 10.21
CA ALA A 29 23.52 -60.79 10.49
C ALA A 29 22.93 -60.22 9.19
N ALA A 30 21.87 -60.85 8.67
CA ALA A 30 21.12 -60.47 7.47
C ALA A 30 20.00 -59.45 7.77
N GLY A 31 19.93 -58.86 8.99
CA GLY A 31 18.84 -58.02 9.44
C GLY A 31 19.05 -56.49 9.40
N LYS A 32 20.30 -55.98 9.26
CA LYS A 32 20.57 -54.53 9.39
C LYS A 32 20.56 -53.73 8.10
N ARG A 33 20.58 -54.32 6.92
CA ARG A 33 20.62 -53.59 5.63
C ARG A 33 19.27 -53.06 5.12
N ARG A 34 18.13 -53.61 5.53
CA ARG A 34 16.82 -53.16 5.06
C ARG A 34 16.36 -51.84 5.71
N HIS A 35 16.68 -51.56 6.96
CA HIS A 35 16.26 -50.35 7.66
C HIS A 35 17.03 -49.09 7.26
N THR A 36 18.30 -49.21 6.87
CA THR A 36 19.10 -48.04 6.44
C THR A 36 18.63 -47.46 5.11
N GLY A 37 18.19 -48.30 4.16
CA GLY A 37 17.66 -47.84 2.88
C GLY A 37 16.29 -47.11 3.00
N THR A 38 15.41 -47.61 3.85
CA THR A 38 14.09 -46.97 4.09
C THR A 38 14.23 -45.64 4.82
N HIS A 39 15.12 -45.54 5.78
CA HIS A 39 15.42 -44.28 6.48
C HIS A 39 16.04 -43.26 5.54
N ALA A 40 16.98 -43.66 4.67
CA ALA A 40 17.59 -42.77 3.67
C ALA A 40 16.54 -42.26 2.66
N LEU A 41 15.69 -43.14 2.14
CA LEU A 41 14.59 -42.76 1.24
C LEU A 41 13.62 -41.79 1.91
N PHE A 42 13.19 -42.06 3.14
CA PHE A 42 12.30 -41.18 3.90
C PHE A 42 12.95 -39.81 4.14
N ALA A 43 14.23 -39.76 4.53
CA ALA A 43 14.95 -38.51 4.72
C ALA A 43 15.06 -37.71 3.42
N THR A 44 15.32 -38.38 2.29
CA THR A 44 15.40 -37.72 0.97
C THR A 44 14.02 -37.17 0.56
N VAL A 45 12.95 -37.93 0.69
CA VAL A 45 11.59 -37.46 0.38
C VAL A 45 11.19 -36.30 1.28
N SER A 46 11.50 -36.37 2.58
CA SER A 46 11.23 -35.28 3.54
C SER A 46 12.05 -34.04 3.20
N ALA A 47 13.30 -34.17 2.79
CA ALA A 47 14.13 -33.05 2.37
C ALA A 47 13.60 -32.39 1.09
N ILE A 48 13.18 -33.18 0.09
CA ILE A 48 12.55 -32.66 -1.14
C ILE A 48 11.25 -31.93 -0.80
N ALA A 49 10.40 -32.53 0.02
CA ALA A 49 9.13 -31.90 0.44
C ALA A 49 9.40 -30.56 1.18
N ALA A 50 10.37 -30.54 2.08
CA ALA A 50 10.76 -29.31 2.79
C ALA A 50 11.28 -28.23 1.82
N LEU A 51 12.09 -28.60 0.82
CA LEU A 51 12.56 -27.69 -0.21
C LEU A 51 11.41 -27.14 -1.08
N CYS A 52 10.44 -27.97 -1.44
CA CYS A 52 9.25 -27.53 -2.18
C CYS A 52 8.41 -26.54 -1.34
N ILE A 53 8.19 -26.82 -0.08
CA ILE A 53 7.47 -25.90 0.83
C ILE A 53 8.23 -24.59 0.97
N LEU A 54 9.55 -24.63 1.18
CA LEU A 54 10.39 -23.44 1.27
C LEU A 54 10.31 -22.61 -0.03
N ALA A 55 10.35 -23.25 -1.20
CA ALA A 55 10.24 -22.57 -2.48
C ALA A 55 8.86 -21.88 -2.64
N VAL A 56 7.77 -22.54 -2.23
CA VAL A 56 6.43 -21.96 -2.24
C VAL A 56 6.33 -20.76 -1.30
N VAL A 57 6.83 -20.89 -0.08
CA VAL A 57 6.84 -19.78 0.91
C VAL A 57 7.70 -18.61 0.41
N ALA A 58 8.90 -18.89 -0.13
CA ALA A 58 9.78 -17.87 -0.67
C ALA A 58 9.15 -17.13 -1.87
N PHE A 59 8.47 -17.86 -2.76
CA PHE A 59 7.76 -17.27 -3.91
C PHE A 59 6.64 -16.32 -3.47
N HIS A 60 5.79 -16.75 -2.52
CA HIS A 60 4.72 -15.90 -2.01
C HIS A 60 5.24 -14.76 -1.13
N GLY A 61 6.36 -14.97 -0.43
CA GLY A 61 7.09 -13.92 0.27
C GLY A 61 7.63 -12.85 -0.67
N TYR A 62 8.11 -13.25 -1.85
CA TYR A 62 8.52 -12.30 -2.89
C TYR A 62 7.36 -11.48 -3.43
N ILE A 63 6.18 -12.10 -3.64
CA ILE A 63 4.97 -11.38 -4.03
C ILE A 63 4.57 -10.37 -2.94
N ALA A 64 4.54 -10.79 -1.68
CA ALA A 64 4.23 -9.90 -0.55
C ALA A 64 5.24 -8.74 -0.45
N TRP A 65 6.53 -9.01 -0.69
CA TRP A 65 7.55 -7.97 -0.76
C TRP A 65 7.31 -6.99 -1.91
N MET A 66 6.96 -7.46 -3.11
CA MET A 66 6.62 -6.60 -4.26
C MET A 66 5.41 -5.71 -3.96
N LEU A 67 4.39 -6.25 -3.30
CA LEU A 67 3.21 -5.48 -2.88
C LEU A 67 3.57 -4.41 -1.84
N ALA A 68 4.52 -4.68 -0.96
CA ALA A 68 4.99 -3.71 0.02
C ALA A 68 5.92 -2.64 -0.61
N HIS A 69 6.61 -2.97 -1.71
CA HIS A 69 7.62 -2.11 -2.34
C HIS A 69 7.34 -1.95 -3.83
N PRO A 70 6.27 -1.23 -4.20
CA PRO A 70 5.97 -0.99 -5.60
C PRO A 70 7.12 -0.24 -6.29
N TYR A 71 7.28 -0.53 -7.57
CA TYR A 71 8.11 0.33 -8.40
C TYR A 71 7.39 1.67 -8.58
N VAL A 72 8.08 2.75 -8.30
CA VAL A 72 7.63 4.12 -8.54
C VAL A 72 8.63 4.78 -9.48
N ALA A 73 8.13 5.35 -10.58
CA ALA A 73 8.97 6.11 -11.50
C ALA A 73 9.56 7.36 -10.79
N PRO A 74 10.78 7.79 -11.12
CA PRO A 74 11.30 9.05 -10.61
C PRO A 74 10.44 10.22 -11.12
N LEU A 75 10.45 11.33 -10.37
CA LEU A 75 9.86 12.59 -10.83
C LEU A 75 10.52 13.01 -12.15
N TYR A 76 9.72 13.45 -13.11
CA TYR A 76 10.18 13.84 -14.44
C TYR A 76 10.15 15.36 -14.65
N SER A 77 9.42 16.11 -13.80
CA SER A 77 9.26 17.55 -13.89
C SER A 77 9.00 18.16 -12.49
N ASN A 78 8.50 19.39 -12.47
CA ASN A 78 8.02 20.10 -11.30
C ASN A 78 6.93 21.11 -11.73
N PRO A 79 6.17 21.69 -10.79
CA PRO A 79 5.08 22.60 -11.12
C PRO A 79 5.48 23.80 -11.99
N THR A 80 6.69 24.32 -11.81
CA THR A 80 7.17 25.47 -12.62
C THR A 80 7.49 25.04 -14.06
N GLU A 81 8.21 23.95 -14.25
CA GLU A 81 8.59 23.47 -15.57
C GLU A 81 7.39 22.95 -16.37
N ALA A 82 6.47 22.24 -15.70
CA ALA A 82 5.34 21.60 -16.36
C ALA A 82 4.17 22.56 -16.64
N ALA A 83 3.89 23.51 -15.72
CA ALA A 83 2.69 24.35 -15.77
C ALA A 83 2.95 25.83 -15.48
N GLY A 84 4.20 26.27 -15.27
CA GLY A 84 4.55 27.66 -14.95
C GLY A 84 4.12 28.10 -13.54
N LEU A 85 3.77 27.16 -12.67
CA LEU A 85 3.28 27.43 -11.32
C LEU A 85 4.44 27.64 -10.34
N ALA A 86 4.39 28.70 -9.54
CA ALA A 86 5.27 28.86 -8.40
C ALA A 86 4.91 27.81 -7.32
N TYR A 87 5.91 27.26 -6.65
CA TYR A 87 5.70 26.26 -5.62
C TYR A 87 6.79 26.30 -4.54
N GLU A 88 6.47 25.76 -3.39
CA GLU A 88 7.39 25.53 -2.28
C GLU A 88 7.63 24.03 -2.11
N ASN A 89 8.89 23.63 -1.92
CA ASN A 89 9.17 22.27 -1.43
C ASN A 89 8.85 22.22 0.05
N VAL A 90 8.02 21.25 0.42
CA VAL A 90 7.54 21.08 1.80
C VAL A 90 7.89 19.70 2.33
N ALA A 91 8.11 19.63 3.63
CA ALA A 91 8.32 18.36 4.33
C ALA A 91 7.76 18.46 5.76
N PHE A 92 6.99 17.50 6.16
CA PHE A 92 6.37 17.43 7.50
C PHE A 92 6.29 15.97 7.98
N PRO A 93 6.33 15.71 9.31
CA PRO A 93 6.21 14.36 9.84
C PRO A 93 4.82 13.80 9.59
N SER A 94 4.72 12.49 9.29
CA SER A 94 3.42 11.79 9.31
C SER A 94 2.85 11.76 10.74
N GLN A 95 1.53 11.66 10.89
CA GLN A 95 0.92 11.54 12.22
C GLN A 95 1.42 10.34 13.02
N SER A 96 1.81 9.25 12.35
CA SER A 96 2.41 8.09 13.02
C SER A 96 3.83 8.33 13.52
N GLY A 97 4.50 9.38 13.06
CA GLY A 97 5.92 9.64 13.31
C GLY A 97 6.88 8.66 12.64
N ARG A 98 6.38 7.73 11.81
CA ARG A 98 7.20 6.70 11.17
C ARG A 98 7.95 7.19 9.94
N THR A 99 7.42 8.22 9.27
CA THR A 99 8.00 8.77 8.06
C THR A 99 7.81 10.27 7.99
N THR A 100 8.53 10.90 7.10
CA THR A 100 8.35 12.30 6.70
C THR A 100 7.68 12.33 5.33
N VAL A 101 6.66 13.15 5.20
CA VAL A 101 5.94 13.40 3.95
C VAL A 101 6.64 14.56 3.25
N GLY A 102 7.04 14.36 2.00
CA GLY A 102 7.60 15.40 1.15
C GLY A 102 6.63 15.77 0.04
N GLY A 103 6.58 17.05 -0.33
CA GLY A 103 5.62 17.51 -1.32
C GLY A 103 5.96 18.85 -1.95
N TRP A 104 5.02 19.31 -2.77
CA TRP A 104 4.98 20.65 -3.35
C TRP A 104 3.71 21.36 -2.88
N PHE A 105 3.87 22.52 -2.31
CA PHE A 105 2.76 23.42 -2.01
C PHE A 105 2.75 24.52 -3.07
N ILE A 106 1.64 24.64 -3.78
CA ILE A 106 1.40 25.60 -4.84
C ILE A 106 0.38 26.59 -4.28
N PRO A 107 0.78 27.80 -3.86
CA PRO A 107 -0.18 28.80 -3.37
C PRO A 107 -1.09 29.27 -4.50
N ALA A 108 -2.34 29.59 -4.17
CA ALA A 108 -3.27 30.22 -5.10
C ALA A 108 -2.76 31.60 -5.56
N ASP A 109 -3.17 32.01 -6.74
CA ASP A 109 -2.86 33.36 -7.25
C ASP A 109 -3.91 34.36 -6.77
N SER A 110 -3.70 34.94 -5.60
CA SER A 110 -4.62 35.97 -5.05
C SER A 110 -4.65 37.28 -5.86
N ASP A 111 -3.70 37.48 -6.78
CA ASP A 111 -3.56 38.74 -7.54
C ASP A 111 -3.80 38.57 -9.05
N GLY A 112 -4.08 37.35 -9.55
CA GLY A 112 -4.33 37.08 -10.98
C GLY A 112 -3.11 37.32 -11.88
N HIS A 113 -1.90 37.38 -11.34
CA HIS A 113 -0.66 37.61 -12.11
C HIS A 113 0.06 36.26 -12.35
N MET A 114 -0.07 35.75 -13.56
CA MET A 114 0.81 34.67 -14.03
C MET A 114 2.27 35.13 -14.05
N PRO A 115 3.23 34.43 -13.44
CA PRO A 115 4.65 34.71 -13.63
C PRO A 115 5.01 34.58 -15.12
N ALA A 116 5.81 35.51 -15.63
CA ALA A 116 6.25 35.46 -17.02
C ALA A 116 7.03 34.18 -17.32
N PRO A 117 6.77 33.49 -18.46
CA PRO A 117 7.48 32.26 -18.82
C PRO A 117 9.00 32.55 -18.90
N GLY A 118 9.79 31.83 -18.11
CA GLY A 118 11.26 31.93 -18.15
C GLY A 118 11.94 32.56 -16.94
N SER A 119 11.23 33.04 -15.93
CA SER A 119 11.84 33.44 -14.66
C SER A 119 12.09 32.17 -13.81
N GLY A 120 13.27 31.58 -13.94
CA GLY A 120 13.76 30.51 -13.07
C GLY A 120 13.93 31.02 -11.64
N VAL A 121 12.89 30.94 -10.84
CA VAL A 121 12.91 31.36 -9.44
C VAL A 121 12.97 30.14 -8.57
N GLN A 122 14.16 29.56 -8.45
CA GLN A 122 14.53 28.82 -7.27
C GLN A 122 14.69 29.83 -6.12
N ASN A 123 13.83 29.77 -5.09
CA ASN A 123 13.86 30.63 -3.91
C ASN A 123 13.66 32.16 -4.18
N ALA A 124 12.63 32.56 -4.90
CA ALA A 124 12.11 33.91 -4.71
C ALA A 124 11.46 33.94 -3.32
N ALA A 125 12.02 34.78 -2.44
CA ALA A 125 11.31 35.19 -1.25
C ALA A 125 9.96 35.73 -1.72
N MET A 126 8.85 35.07 -1.36
CA MET A 126 7.50 35.52 -1.60
C MET A 126 7.41 36.99 -1.12
N PRO A 127 6.79 37.90 -1.88
CA PRO A 127 6.48 39.20 -1.33
C PRO A 127 5.67 38.99 -0.07
N ALA A 128 6.14 39.52 1.04
CA ALA A 128 5.41 39.42 2.30
C ALA A 128 4.02 40.00 2.07
N GLN A 129 2.97 39.14 2.31
CA GLN A 129 1.57 39.55 2.48
C GLN A 129 0.66 39.62 1.23
N ALA A 130 0.73 38.70 0.28
CA ALA A 130 -0.53 38.26 -0.32
C ALA A 130 -1.20 37.31 0.70
N ALA A 131 -2.45 37.53 1.08
CA ALA A 131 -3.17 36.57 1.90
C ALA A 131 -3.28 35.28 1.08
N GLU A 132 -2.69 34.18 1.57
CA GLU A 132 -2.87 32.87 0.95
C GLU A 132 -4.37 32.57 0.92
N SER A 133 -4.84 31.87 -0.12
CA SER A 133 -6.23 31.43 -0.15
C SER A 133 -6.53 30.53 1.07
N GLU A 134 -7.69 30.69 1.64
CA GLU A 134 -8.18 29.81 2.73
C GLU A 134 -8.66 28.45 2.21
N ARG A 135 -8.59 28.21 0.88
CA ARG A 135 -9.03 26.98 0.23
C ARG A 135 -7.84 26.16 -0.25
N THR A 136 -7.81 24.89 0.10
CA THR A 136 -6.72 23.99 -0.31
C THR A 136 -7.25 22.68 -0.85
N VAL A 137 -6.76 22.26 -2.03
CA VAL A 137 -6.96 20.91 -2.54
C VAL A 137 -5.69 20.08 -2.31
N ILE A 138 -5.85 18.92 -1.70
CA ILE A 138 -4.76 17.97 -1.46
C ILE A 138 -4.90 16.81 -2.43
N PHE A 139 -3.90 16.58 -3.28
CA PHE A 139 -3.87 15.43 -4.18
C PHE A 139 -3.33 14.20 -3.48
N SER A 140 -4.12 13.12 -3.48
CA SER A 140 -3.82 11.82 -2.91
C SER A 140 -3.64 10.82 -4.05
N HIS A 141 -2.38 10.53 -4.43
CA HIS A 141 -2.04 9.74 -5.62
C HIS A 141 -2.25 8.23 -5.45
N GLY A 142 -2.31 7.50 -6.57
CA GLY A 142 -2.53 6.06 -6.62
C GLY A 142 -1.32 5.22 -6.23
N TYR A 143 -1.53 3.91 -6.09
CA TYR A 143 -0.50 2.94 -5.76
C TYR A 143 0.51 2.77 -6.90
N GLY A 144 1.80 2.84 -6.56
CA GLY A 144 2.88 2.77 -7.54
C GLY A 144 3.13 4.06 -8.31
N ALA A 145 2.39 5.13 -7.97
CA ALA A 145 2.62 6.49 -8.45
C ALA A 145 3.38 7.33 -7.43
N ASN A 146 3.76 8.52 -7.85
CA ASN A 146 4.22 9.62 -7.03
C ASN A 146 3.30 10.83 -7.23
N ARG A 147 3.64 11.99 -6.68
CA ARG A 147 2.87 13.24 -6.77
C ARG A 147 2.60 13.73 -8.19
N GLU A 148 3.31 13.23 -9.21
CA GLU A 148 3.08 13.59 -10.62
C GLU A 148 2.04 12.71 -11.32
N GLU A 149 1.86 11.45 -10.91
CA GLU A 149 0.94 10.44 -11.43
C GLU A 149 0.72 10.53 -12.96
N THR A 150 1.62 9.95 -13.72
CA THR A 150 1.80 10.22 -15.17
C THR A 150 0.57 9.95 -16.06
N TRP A 151 -0.39 9.16 -15.62
CA TRP A 151 -1.64 8.89 -16.35
C TRP A 151 -2.81 9.80 -15.94
N VAL A 152 -2.67 10.54 -14.83
CA VAL A 152 -3.56 11.64 -14.42
C VAL A 152 -2.85 12.96 -14.72
N PRO A 153 -3.52 13.95 -15.34
CA PRO A 153 -2.88 15.23 -15.67
C PRO A 153 -2.77 16.15 -14.44
N MET A 154 -1.97 15.73 -13.45
CA MET A 154 -1.86 16.40 -12.15
C MET A 154 -1.49 17.89 -12.27
N TYR A 155 -0.59 18.24 -13.18
CA TYR A 155 -0.20 19.63 -13.40
C TYR A 155 -1.30 20.46 -14.03
N ASP A 156 -2.08 19.89 -14.97
CA ASP A 156 -3.21 20.61 -15.58
C ASP A 156 -4.31 20.84 -14.53
N LEU A 157 -4.59 19.83 -13.69
CA LEU A 157 -5.55 19.97 -12.59
C LEU A 157 -5.06 21.00 -11.57
N ALA A 158 -3.77 20.98 -11.21
CA ALA A 158 -3.19 21.96 -10.30
C ALA A 158 -3.28 23.39 -10.87
N ALA A 159 -3.03 23.56 -12.17
CA ALA A 159 -3.16 24.86 -12.84
C ALA A 159 -4.61 25.37 -12.86
N LEU A 160 -5.59 24.48 -13.07
CA LEU A 160 -7.01 24.84 -12.99
C LEU A 160 -7.42 25.24 -11.57
N LEU A 161 -7.01 24.48 -10.56
CA LEU A 161 -7.30 24.79 -9.16
C LEU A 161 -6.67 26.11 -8.72
N HIS A 162 -5.42 26.35 -9.12
CA HIS A 162 -4.74 27.62 -8.89
C HIS A 162 -5.52 28.80 -9.46
N GLN A 163 -6.05 28.68 -10.71
CA GLN A 163 -6.91 29.69 -11.33
C GLN A 163 -8.28 29.85 -10.62
N TRP A 164 -8.75 28.84 -9.92
CA TRP A 164 -9.98 28.86 -9.13
C TRP A 164 -9.75 29.31 -7.68
N ASP A 165 -8.60 29.86 -7.40
CA ASP A 165 -8.19 30.37 -6.08
C ASP A 165 -8.10 29.28 -5.02
N TYR A 166 -7.61 28.08 -5.39
CA TYR A 166 -7.22 27.01 -4.46
C TYR A 166 -5.70 26.91 -4.38
N ASN A 167 -5.16 26.83 -3.16
CA ASN A 167 -3.85 26.26 -2.95
C ASN A 167 -3.88 24.77 -3.33
N VAL A 168 -2.77 24.24 -3.83
CA VAL A 168 -2.67 22.82 -4.16
C VAL A 168 -1.51 22.19 -3.42
N LEU A 169 -1.75 21.11 -2.70
CA LEU A 169 -0.71 20.31 -2.06
C LEU A 169 -0.57 18.98 -2.80
N MET A 170 0.56 18.81 -3.48
CA MET A 170 0.97 17.56 -4.15
C MET A 170 2.06 16.91 -3.31
N PHE A 171 1.82 15.74 -2.75
CA PHE A 171 2.78 15.08 -1.85
C PHE A 171 3.01 13.61 -2.22
N ASP A 172 4.11 13.03 -1.76
CA ASP A 172 4.41 11.61 -1.94
C ASP A 172 4.07 10.83 -0.68
N TYR A 173 3.37 9.71 -0.86
CA TYR A 173 3.31 8.68 0.16
C TYR A 173 4.69 8.06 0.40
N GLY A 174 4.91 7.51 1.59
CA GLY A 174 6.21 6.97 1.99
C GLY A 174 6.81 5.95 1.02
N TYR A 175 5.98 5.15 0.35
CA TYR A 175 6.49 4.18 -0.65
C TYR A 175 7.00 4.86 -1.94
N ALA A 176 6.54 6.07 -2.23
CA ALA A 176 6.97 6.88 -3.37
C ALA A 176 8.14 7.83 -3.02
N SER A 177 8.32 8.14 -1.75
CA SER A 177 9.39 9.04 -1.31
C SER A 177 10.78 8.51 -1.67
N THR A 178 11.66 9.39 -2.15
CA THR A 178 13.06 9.09 -2.40
C THR A 178 13.90 9.16 -1.12
N ASP A 179 13.56 10.08 -0.22
CA ASP A 179 14.35 10.42 0.96
C ASP A 179 13.88 9.70 2.23
N TYR A 180 12.58 9.42 2.31
CA TYR A 180 11.91 8.87 3.49
C TYR A 180 11.12 7.60 3.15
N LYS A 181 11.75 6.69 2.40
CA LYS A 181 11.10 5.51 1.84
C LYS A 181 10.55 4.58 2.92
N ALA A 182 9.27 4.25 2.79
CA ALA A 182 8.55 3.31 3.64
C ALA A 182 7.79 2.29 2.78
N PRO A 183 7.40 1.11 3.30
CA PRO A 183 6.57 0.17 2.54
C PRO A 183 5.16 0.71 2.34
N ALA A 184 4.50 0.30 1.25
CA ALA A 184 3.07 0.51 1.03
C ALA A 184 2.26 -0.39 1.97
N THR A 185 1.20 0.16 2.57
CA THR A 185 0.39 -0.50 3.61
C THR A 185 -1.10 -0.60 3.26
N GLY A 186 -1.48 -0.22 2.03
CA GLY A 186 -2.87 -0.27 1.57
C GLY A 186 -3.77 0.78 2.21
N GLY A 187 -3.23 1.93 2.53
CA GLY A 187 -3.95 3.05 3.14
C GLY A 187 -3.75 3.17 4.65
N HIS A 188 -3.26 2.14 5.35
CA HIS A 188 -3.13 2.20 6.81
C HIS A 188 -2.14 3.27 7.31
N GLU A 189 -0.93 3.34 6.76
CA GLU A 189 0.03 4.42 7.04
C GLU A 189 -0.19 5.60 6.11
N GLU A 190 -0.64 5.36 4.89
CA GLU A 190 -0.93 6.39 3.91
C GLU A 190 -2.05 7.34 4.38
N SER A 191 -3.09 6.84 5.07
CA SER A 191 -4.12 7.70 5.68
C SER A 191 -3.54 8.65 6.73
N ARG A 192 -2.58 8.19 7.54
CA ARG A 192 -1.88 9.03 8.53
C ARG A 192 -0.93 10.05 7.89
N GLN A 193 -0.40 9.73 6.71
CA GLN A 193 0.39 10.67 5.91
C GLN A 193 -0.51 11.72 5.26
N LEU A 194 -1.69 11.32 4.77
CA LEU A 194 -2.70 12.24 4.27
C LEU A 194 -3.25 13.15 5.39
N LEU A 195 -3.53 12.62 6.57
CA LEU A 195 -3.94 13.43 7.73
C LEU A 195 -2.87 14.47 8.11
N ALA A 196 -1.59 14.12 8.03
CA ALA A 196 -0.51 15.10 8.23
C ALA A 196 -0.47 16.18 7.12
N ALA A 197 -0.86 15.84 5.87
CA ALA A 197 -1.03 16.81 4.79
C ALA A 197 -2.22 17.75 5.06
N VAL A 198 -3.32 17.24 5.64
CA VAL A 198 -4.46 18.05 6.10
C VAL A 198 -4.03 19.01 7.22
N GLU A 199 -3.32 18.51 8.23
CA GLU A 199 -2.77 19.36 9.31
C GLU A 199 -1.81 20.43 8.76
N TYR A 200 -0.97 20.07 7.79
CA TYR A 200 -0.10 21.03 7.11
C TYR A 200 -0.91 22.12 6.41
N ALA A 201 -1.94 21.78 5.62
CA ALA A 201 -2.80 22.75 4.95
C ALA A 201 -3.48 23.69 5.97
N LYS A 202 -3.98 23.17 7.09
CA LYS A 202 -4.53 23.97 8.20
C LYS A 202 -3.49 24.93 8.78
N SER A 203 -2.25 24.48 8.95
CA SER A 203 -1.16 25.32 9.47
C SER A 203 -0.79 26.46 8.51
N ARG A 204 -1.14 26.33 7.22
CA ARG A 204 -1.01 27.37 6.18
C ARG A 204 -2.25 28.28 6.10
N GLY A 205 -3.23 28.11 6.98
CA GLY A 205 -4.43 28.95 7.05
C GLY A 205 -5.63 28.44 6.27
N ALA A 206 -5.59 27.19 5.76
CA ALA A 206 -6.75 26.63 5.07
C ALA A 206 -7.91 26.42 6.05
N SER A 207 -9.09 26.95 5.73
CA SER A 207 -10.36 26.74 6.41
C SER A 207 -11.32 25.85 5.59
N GLU A 208 -11.06 25.70 4.28
CA GLU A 208 -11.73 24.76 3.38
C GLU A 208 -10.70 23.80 2.79
N ILE A 209 -10.80 22.51 3.10
CA ILE A 209 -9.86 21.47 2.64
C ILE A 209 -10.61 20.39 1.87
N VAL A 210 -10.24 20.23 0.60
CA VAL A 210 -10.77 19.16 -0.26
C VAL A 210 -9.67 18.16 -0.55
N VAL A 211 -9.95 16.88 -0.36
CA VAL A 211 -9.04 15.80 -0.79
C VAL A 211 -9.48 15.27 -2.15
N TRP A 212 -8.57 15.31 -3.12
CA TRP A 212 -8.79 14.71 -4.43
C TRP A 212 -7.92 13.46 -4.59
N GLY A 213 -8.58 12.32 -4.46
CA GLY A 213 -7.91 11.02 -4.45
C GLY A 213 -8.07 10.25 -5.76
N PHE A 214 -7.00 9.56 -6.14
CA PHE A 214 -6.94 8.72 -7.34
C PHE A 214 -6.63 7.28 -6.95
N SER A 215 -7.41 6.30 -7.45
CA SER A 215 -7.21 4.88 -7.19
C SER A 215 -7.08 4.56 -5.69
N MET A 216 -5.95 4.01 -5.24
CA MET A 216 -5.67 3.76 -3.83
C MET A 216 -5.68 5.05 -3.01
N GLY A 217 -5.30 6.19 -3.61
CA GLY A 217 -5.39 7.49 -2.96
C GLY A 217 -6.82 7.89 -2.62
N ALA A 218 -7.80 7.53 -3.46
CA ALA A 218 -9.22 7.71 -3.16
C ALA A 218 -9.68 6.82 -1.99
N GLY A 219 -9.27 5.55 -1.97
CA GLY A 219 -9.53 4.66 -0.84
C GLY A 219 -8.84 5.11 0.46
N THR A 220 -7.67 5.73 0.33
CA THR A 220 -6.93 6.32 1.46
C THR A 220 -7.62 7.58 2.00
N ALA A 221 -8.20 8.40 1.11
CA ALA A 221 -9.00 9.57 1.51
C ALA A 221 -10.20 9.17 2.37
N LEU A 222 -10.93 8.13 1.95
CA LEU A 222 -12.03 7.59 2.74
C LEU A 222 -11.57 7.04 4.11
N GLN A 223 -10.43 6.35 4.17
CA GLN A 223 -9.87 5.89 5.44
C GLN A 223 -9.46 7.08 6.35
N ALA A 224 -8.90 8.14 5.77
CA ALA A 224 -8.56 9.36 6.52
C ALA A 224 -9.82 10.07 7.05
N GLY A 225 -10.89 10.13 6.25
CA GLY A 225 -12.17 10.75 6.63
C GLY A 225 -12.91 10.03 7.76
N LEU A 226 -12.55 8.78 8.10
CA LEU A 226 -13.05 8.12 9.31
C LEU A 226 -12.38 8.65 10.60
N ALA A 227 -11.26 9.37 10.47
CA ALA A 227 -10.41 9.74 11.60
C ALA A 227 -10.32 11.25 11.85
N THR A 228 -10.96 12.08 11.02
CA THR A 228 -10.91 13.54 11.13
C THR A 228 -12.17 14.21 10.60
N ASP A 229 -12.54 15.33 11.20
CA ASP A 229 -13.56 16.24 10.71
C ASP A 229 -12.94 17.46 9.96
N ASP A 230 -11.63 17.45 9.73
CA ASP A 230 -10.88 18.54 9.11
C ASP A 230 -10.85 18.48 7.56
N ILE A 231 -11.60 17.57 6.97
CA ILE A 231 -11.79 17.46 5.52
C ILE A 231 -13.22 17.90 5.21
N ASP A 232 -13.37 18.90 4.33
CA ASP A 232 -14.68 19.49 4.02
C ASP A 232 -15.38 18.78 2.84
N ALA A 233 -14.61 18.17 1.94
CA ALA A 233 -15.15 17.38 0.82
C ALA A 233 -14.11 16.43 0.23
N MET A 234 -14.57 15.44 -0.54
CA MET A 234 -13.68 14.55 -1.28
C MET A 234 -14.11 14.39 -2.73
N ILE A 235 -13.12 14.41 -3.65
CA ILE A 235 -13.28 13.98 -5.05
C ILE A 235 -12.52 12.67 -5.20
N LEU A 236 -13.20 11.60 -5.61
CA LEU A 236 -12.69 10.23 -5.60
C LEU A 236 -12.75 9.65 -7.00
N ASP A 237 -11.61 9.58 -7.69
CA ASP A 237 -11.50 9.05 -9.04
C ASP A 237 -11.00 7.62 -9.02
N SER A 238 -11.73 6.71 -9.71
CA SER A 238 -11.34 5.30 -9.92
C SER A 238 -11.02 4.58 -8.60
N LEU A 239 -11.87 4.80 -7.61
CA LEU A 239 -11.71 4.35 -6.23
C LEU A 239 -11.26 2.91 -6.10
N PHE A 240 -10.06 2.69 -5.57
CA PHE A 240 -9.55 1.39 -5.17
C PHE A 240 -9.49 1.27 -3.64
N LEU A 241 -10.34 0.44 -3.09
CA LEU A 241 -10.33 0.11 -1.66
C LEU A 241 -9.58 -1.22 -1.46
N PRO A 242 -8.37 -1.19 -0.86
CA PRO A 242 -7.62 -2.40 -0.62
C PRO A 242 -8.35 -3.35 0.34
N SER A 243 -8.50 -4.58 -0.10
CA SER A 243 -8.93 -5.72 0.69
C SER A 243 -8.13 -6.95 0.24
N PRO A 244 -8.14 -8.07 0.97
CA PRO A 244 -7.48 -9.29 0.51
C PRO A 244 -7.91 -9.69 -0.90
N ASP A 245 -9.20 -9.63 -1.19
CA ASP A 245 -9.76 -10.05 -2.48
C ASP A 245 -9.43 -9.07 -3.61
N THR A 246 -9.51 -7.75 -3.40
CA THR A 246 -9.18 -6.75 -4.43
C THR A 246 -7.68 -6.74 -4.75
N LEU A 247 -6.83 -6.89 -3.74
CA LEU A 247 -5.38 -7.01 -3.96
C LEU A 247 -5.02 -8.31 -4.68
N PHE A 248 -5.62 -9.43 -4.28
CA PHE A 248 -5.38 -10.71 -4.96
C PHE A 248 -5.89 -10.69 -6.40
N HIS A 249 -7.04 -10.05 -6.66
CA HIS A 249 -7.53 -9.83 -8.02
C HIS A 249 -6.46 -9.14 -8.87
N ASN A 250 -5.86 -8.05 -8.39
CA ASN A 250 -4.80 -7.35 -9.12
C ASN A 250 -3.52 -8.19 -9.29
N VAL A 251 -3.14 -8.99 -8.30
CA VAL A 251 -2.03 -9.95 -8.45
C VAL A 251 -2.31 -10.92 -9.58
N THR A 252 -3.54 -11.43 -9.70
CA THR A 252 -3.91 -12.41 -10.74
C THR A 252 -3.96 -11.84 -12.16
N GLN A 253 -4.07 -10.53 -12.33
CA GLN A 253 -3.94 -9.87 -13.64
C GLN A 253 -2.50 -9.99 -14.19
N ILE A 254 -1.50 -10.14 -13.32
CA ILE A 254 -0.08 -10.24 -13.69
C ILE A 254 0.40 -11.70 -13.62
N LEU A 255 0.01 -12.41 -12.57
CA LEU A 255 0.42 -13.79 -12.26
C LEU A 255 -0.83 -14.65 -12.05
N PRO A 256 -1.16 -15.57 -13.01
CA PRO A 256 -2.34 -16.43 -12.89
C PRO A 256 -2.14 -17.47 -11.78
N LEU A 257 -2.45 -17.11 -10.55
CA LEU A 257 -2.31 -17.93 -9.35
C LEU A 257 -3.66 -18.47 -8.89
N PRO A 258 -3.72 -19.71 -8.37
CA PRO A 258 -4.92 -20.19 -7.70
C PRO A 258 -5.12 -19.40 -6.37
N LYS A 259 -6.39 -19.10 -6.05
CA LYS A 259 -6.71 -18.36 -4.81
C LYS A 259 -6.13 -19.07 -3.57
N TYR A 260 -6.24 -20.40 -3.55
CA TYR A 260 -5.66 -21.24 -2.49
C TYR A 260 -4.52 -22.09 -3.04
N PRO A 261 -3.34 -22.10 -2.38
CA PRO A 261 -3.01 -21.47 -1.10
C PRO A 261 -2.48 -20.02 -1.19
N SER A 262 -2.51 -19.38 -2.37
CA SER A 262 -1.74 -18.14 -2.61
C SER A 262 -2.21 -16.97 -1.75
N LEU A 263 -3.52 -16.67 -1.74
CA LEU A 263 -4.03 -15.54 -0.96
C LEU A 263 -3.69 -15.68 0.53
N PRO A 264 -4.00 -16.80 1.24
CA PRO A 264 -3.63 -16.94 2.64
C PRO A 264 -2.14 -16.84 2.93
N LEU A 265 -1.29 -17.30 2.02
CA LEU A 265 0.16 -17.18 2.19
C LEU A 265 0.64 -15.73 2.03
N ILE A 266 0.09 -14.99 1.07
CA ILE A 266 0.40 -13.56 0.88
C ILE A 266 -0.06 -12.78 2.12
N GLU A 267 -1.30 -12.99 2.59
CA GLU A 267 -1.83 -12.34 3.79
C GLU A 267 -0.97 -12.61 5.04
N PHE A 268 -0.54 -13.86 5.21
CA PHE A 268 0.32 -14.24 6.33
C PHE A 268 1.72 -13.61 6.27
N LEU A 269 2.28 -13.47 5.07
CA LEU A 269 3.66 -13.00 4.88
C LEU A 269 3.75 -11.48 4.76
N LEU A 270 2.69 -10.79 4.32
CA LEU A 270 2.70 -9.34 4.09
C LEU A 270 3.10 -8.51 5.32
N PRO A 271 2.62 -8.81 6.54
CA PRO A 271 3.00 -8.05 7.74
C PRO A 271 4.50 -8.03 8.03
N ALA A 272 5.24 -9.04 7.57
CA ALA A 272 6.70 -9.07 7.74
C ALA A 272 7.40 -7.95 6.94
N PHE A 273 6.77 -7.41 5.91
CA PHE A 273 7.31 -6.36 5.04
C PHE A 273 6.68 -5.00 5.29
N THR A 274 5.40 -4.95 5.67
CA THR A 274 4.63 -3.71 5.86
C THR A 274 4.54 -3.27 7.31
N GLY A 275 4.74 -4.20 8.26
CA GLY A 275 4.49 -3.97 9.69
C GLY A 275 3.01 -3.90 10.06
N THR A 276 2.09 -4.16 9.11
CA THR A 276 0.63 -4.19 9.32
C THR A 276 -0.01 -5.32 8.53
N SER A 277 -1.18 -5.77 8.96
CA SER A 277 -1.99 -6.78 8.27
C SER A 277 -3.14 -6.11 7.50
N PHE A 278 -3.77 -6.85 6.57
CA PHE A 278 -4.99 -6.38 5.90
C PHE A 278 -6.14 -6.09 6.86
N SER A 279 -6.20 -6.77 8.00
CA SER A 279 -7.19 -6.47 9.05
C SER A 279 -7.01 -5.10 9.70
N GLY A 280 -5.89 -4.42 9.46
CA GLY A 280 -5.66 -3.03 9.84
C GLY A 280 -6.28 -2.02 8.88
N ILE A 281 -6.78 -2.45 7.71
CA ILE A 281 -7.49 -1.62 6.74
C ILE A 281 -8.98 -1.68 7.05
N PRO A 282 -9.64 -0.55 7.36
CA PRO A 282 -11.05 -0.52 7.77
C PRO A 282 -12.01 -0.59 6.56
N ALA A 283 -11.80 -1.58 5.66
CA ALA A 283 -12.52 -1.66 4.39
C ALA A 283 -14.04 -1.79 4.57
N ASP A 284 -14.50 -2.61 5.52
CA ASP A 284 -15.93 -2.78 5.80
C ASP A 284 -16.56 -1.51 6.36
N GLU A 285 -15.83 -0.79 7.22
CA GLU A 285 -16.26 0.48 7.77
C GLU A 285 -16.37 1.54 6.67
N VAL A 286 -15.34 1.70 5.85
CA VAL A 286 -15.36 2.60 4.68
C VAL A 286 -16.54 2.31 3.76
N MET A 287 -16.80 1.02 3.46
CA MET A 287 -17.88 0.63 2.55
C MET A 287 -19.29 0.91 3.07
N THR A 288 -19.46 1.06 4.39
CA THR A 288 -20.79 1.21 5.02
C THR A 288 -20.98 2.57 5.66
N ASN A 289 -19.93 3.40 5.73
CA ASN A 289 -20.00 4.71 6.36
C ASN A 289 -20.82 5.71 5.53
N ASP A 290 -21.63 6.50 6.22
CA ASP A 290 -22.24 7.72 5.70
C ASP A 290 -21.38 8.90 6.16
N TYR A 291 -20.61 9.47 5.22
CA TYR A 291 -19.71 10.58 5.53
C TYR A 291 -20.51 11.87 5.69
N PRO A 292 -20.26 12.67 6.75
CA PRO A 292 -20.98 13.93 6.95
C PRO A 292 -20.65 14.97 5.87
N ILE A 293 -19.53 14.82 5.20
CA ILE A 293 -19.02 15.70 4.14
C ILE A 293 -19.49 15.23 2.75
N PRO A 294 -19.61 16.15 1.76
CA PRO A 294 -19.93 15.76 0.40
C PRO A 294 -18.80 14.94 -0.27
N LEU A 295 -19.21 13.89 -0.96
CA LEU A 295 -18.35 13.04 -1.78
C LEU A 295 -18.72 13.16 -3.26
N PHE A 296 -17.75 13.41 -4.13
CA PHE A 296 -17.90 13.25 -5.57
C PHE A 296 -17.14 12.02 -6.04
N ILE A 297 -17.87 10.94 -6.32
CA ILE A 297 -17.30 9.64 -6.72
C ILE A 297 -17.40 9.49 -8.23
N MET A 298 -16.27 9.28 -8.89
CA MET A 298 -16.15 9.06 -10.34
C MET A 298 -15.54 7.70 -10.61
N HIS A 299 -16.17 6.89 -11.49
CA HIS A 299 -15.64 5.56 -11.80
C HIS A 299 -16.00 5.09 -13.20
N GLY A 300 -15.14 4.29 -13.81
CA GLY A 300 -15.35 3.71 -15.13
C GLY A 300 -15.87 2.27 -15.07
N THR A 301 -16.85 1.91 -15.92
CA THR A 301 -17.40 0.54 -15.92
C THR A 301 -16.44 -0.52 -16.49
N GLU A 302 -15.38 -0.13 -17.21
CA GLU A 302 -14.33 -1.02 -17.73
C GLU A 302 -13.05 -0.96 -16.90
N ASP A 303 -13.15 -0.50 -15.65
CA ASP A 303 -12.05 -0.53 -14.71
C ASP A 303 -11.78 -1.96 -14.25
N VAL A 304 -10.70 -2.55 -14.76
CA VAL A 304 -10.30 -3.93 -14.43
C VAL A 304 -9.46 -4.02 -13.15
N LYS A 305 -8.96 -2.88 -12.64
CA LYS A 305 -8.15 -2.84 -11.40
C LYS A 305 -8.99 -2.63 -10.16
N ALA A 306 -10.01 -1.77 -10.28
CA ALA A 306 -10.93 -1.42 -9.20
C ALA A 306 -12.37 -1.63 -9.67
N PRO A 307 -13.06 -2.69 -9.23
CA PRO A 307 -14.44 -2.94 -9.61
C PRO A 307 -15.37 -1.79 -9.20
N TYR A 308 -16.14 -1.24 -10.14
CA TYR A 308 -16.97 -0.04 -9.94
C TYR A 308 -18.12 -0.26 -8.97
N ASP A 309 -18.54 -1.50 -8.74
CA ASP A 309 -19.60 -1.85 -7.78
C ASP A 309 -19.26 -1.43 -6.33
N ILE A 310 -17.96 -1.34 -5.99
CA ILE A 310 -17.52 -0.80 -4.70
C ILE A 310 -17.83 0.70 -4.62
N ALA A 311 -17.57 1.44 -5.68
CA ALA A 311 -17.86 2.87 -5.76
C ALA A 311 -19.37 3.12 -5.68
N GLU A 312 -20.20 2.37 -6.42
CA GLU A 312 -21.67 2.45 -6.36
C GLU A 312 -22.21 2.16 -4.95
N ARG A 313 -21.66 1.14 -4.28
CA ARG A 313 -22.07 0.79 -2.90
C ARG A 313 -21.76 1.90 -1.90
N ILE A 314 -20.58 2.52 -2.00
CA ILE A 314 -20.20 3.64 -1.14
C ILE A 314 -21.10 4.85 -1.45
N ALA A 315 -21.31 5.17 -2.73
CA ALA A 315 -22.17 6.28 -3.15
C ALA A 315 -23.62 6.11 -2.64
N ALA A 316 -24.15 4.88 -2.69
CA ALA A 316 -25.53 4.59 -2.24
C ALA A 316 -25.75 4.78 -0.73
N ASN A 317 -24.67 4.79 0.08
CA ASN A 317 -24.77 5.03 1.52
C ASN A 317 -24.70 6.52 1.89
N GLN A 318 -24.36 7.42 0.94
CA GLN A 318 -24.17 8.83 1.25
C GLN A 318 -25.50 9.59 1.29
N THR A 319 -25.78 10.24 2.41
CA THR A 319 -27.00 11.05 2.60
C THR A 319 -26.75 12.55 2.44
N ASN A 320 -25.49 13.01 2.40
CA ASN A 320 -25.15 14.41 2.18
C ASN A 320 -25.72 14.88 0.82
N PRO A 321 -26.54 15.97 0.79
CA PRO A 321 -27.26 16.41 -0.42
C PRO A 321 -26.32 16.89 -1.54
N LEU A 322 -25.09 17.23 -1.26
CA LEU A 322 -24.08 17.59 -2.26
C LEU A 322 -23.30 16.38 -2.78
N SER A 323 -23.41 15.20 -2.17
CA SER A 323 -22.76 14.00 -2.67
C SER A 323 -23.24 13.64 -4.08
N ARG A 324 -22.32 13.26 -4.94
CA ARG A 324 -22.56 12.97 -6.36
C ARG A 324 -21.82 11.72 -6.78
N GLU A 325 -22.42 11.03 -7.73
CA GLU A 325 -21.81 9.89 -8.41
C GLU A 325 -21.78 10.13 -9.92
N TRP A 326 -20.72 9.68 -10.56
CA TRP A 326 -20.58 9.69 -12.01
C TRP A 326 -19.93 8.40 -12.49
N ILE A 327 -20.74 7.41 -12.86
CA ILE A 327 -20.31 6.16 -13.45
C ILE A 327 -20.23 6.33 -14.97
N VAL A 328 -19.03 6.15 -15.53
CA VAL A 328 -18.71 6.38 -16.94
C VAL A 328 -18.69 5.05 -17.71
N SER A 329 -19.64 4.89 -18.63
CA SER A 329 -19.69 3.70 -19.47
C SER A 329 -18.45 3.61 -20.35
N GLY A 330 -17.73 2.45 -20.33
CA GLY A 330 -16.50 2.24 -21.07
C GLY A 330 -15.26 2.94 -20.47
N GLY A 331 -15.43 3.67 -19.38
CA GLY A 331 -14.33 4.31 -18.65
C GLY A 331 -13.38 3.28 -18.05
N LYS A 332 -12.07 3.55 -18.13
CA LYS A 332 -11.01 2.70 -17.59
C LYS A 332 -10.36 3.37 -16.39
N HIS A 333 -9.61 2.59 -15.63
CA HIS A 333 -8.93 3.01 -14.41
C HIS A 333 -8.09 4.29 -14.62
N GLU A 334 -8.43 5.36 -13.89
CA GLU A 334 -7.73 6.67 -13.88
C GLU A 334 -7.61 7.36 -15.27
N LEU A 335 -8.37 6.92 -16.26
CA LEU A 335 -8.34 7.49 -17.60
C LEU A 335 -9.57 8.35 -17.93
N LEU A 336 -10.43 8.62 -16.97
CA LEU A 336 -11.67 9.38 -17.17
C LEU A 336 -11.40 10.80 -17.69
N PHE A 337 -10.39 11.47 -17.14
CA PHE A 337 -9.98 12.77 -17.63
C PHE A 337 -9.53 12.72 -19.09
N GLN A 338 -8.73 11.73 -19.49
CA GLN A 338 -8.22 11.66 -20.87
C GLN A 338 -9.32 11.48 -21.89
N VAL A 339 -10.39 10.76 -21.54
CA VAL A 339 -11.50 10.46 -22.47
C VAL A 339 -12.58 11.53 -22.42
N HIS A 340 -12.86 12.10 -21.25
CA HIS A 340 -13.97 13.01 -20.99
C HIS A 340 -13.52 14.33 -20.33
N ALA A 341 -12.35 14.88 -20.70
CA ALA A 341 -11.73 16.02 -20.02
C ALA A 341 -12.67 17.19 -19.73
N LYS A 342 -13.47 17.60 -20.73
CA LYS A 342 -14.39 18.73 -20.58
C LYS A 342 -15.47 18.45 -19.51
N GLU A 343 -16.09 17.27 -19.55
CA GLU A 343 -17.14 16.89 -18.61
C GLU A 343 -16.55 16.68 -17.20
N TYR A 344 -15.38 16.06 -17.13
CA TYR A 344 -14.65 15.86 -15.89
C TYR A 344 -14.38 17.18 -15.17
N ILE A 345 -13.79 18.15 -15.88
CA ILE A 345 -13.51 19.50 -15.35
C ILE A 345 -14.80 20.21 -14.94
N GLN A 346 -15.86 20.16 -15.78
CA GLN A 346 -17.12 20.82 -15.50
C GLN A 346 -17.80 20.27 -14.23
N ARG A 347 -17.79 18.96 -14.05
CA ARG A 347 -18.36 18.31 -12.88
C ARG A 347 -17.56 18.60 -11.62
N ALA A 348 -16.23 18.54 -11.70
CA ALA A 348 -15.35 18.87 -10.57
C ALA A 348 -15.49 20.37 -10.18
N ALA A 349 -15.52 21.29 -11.16
CA ALA A 349 -15.72 22.70 -10.89
C ALA A 349 -17.09 23.00 -10.25
N LEU A 350 -18.15 22.36 -10.75
CA LEU A 350 -19.49 22.52 -10.16
C LEU A 350 -19.53 22.03 -8.72
N PHE A 351 -18.92 20.86 -8.47
CA PHE A 351 -18.88 20.27 -7.12
C PHE A 351 -18.10 21.18 -6.16
N LEU A 352 -16.89 21.60 -6.53
CA LEU A 352 -16.06 22.51 -5.72
C LEU A 352 -16.77 23.83 -5.45
N GLY A 353 -17.47 24.40 -6.46
CA GLY A 353 -18.26 25.62 -6.28
C GLY A 353 -19.41 25.47 -5.29
N GLN A 354 -20.09 24.30 -5.27
CA GLN A 354 -21.14 23.99 -4.32
C GLN A 354 -20.61 23.78 -2.90
N VAL A 355 -19.47 23.11 -2.75
CA VAL A 355 -18.78 22.93 -1.47
C VAL A 355 -18.40 24.28 -0.88
N HIS A 356 -17.76 25.15 -1.69
CA HIS A 356 -17.34 26.48 -1.26
C HIS A 356 -18.53 27.34 -0.82
N GLN A 357 -19.66 27.28 -1.56
CA GLN A 357 -20.85 28.01 -1.18
C GLN A 357 -21.41 27.54 0.16
N GLN A 358 -21.51 26.23 0.36
CA GLN A 358 -21.96 25.67 1.64
C GLN A 358 -21.04 26.08 2.80
N HIS A 359 -19.72 25.97 2.62
CA HIS A 359 -18.73 26.36 3.65
C HIS A 359 -18.87 27.86 4.02
N THR A 360 -19.08 28.73 3.02
CA THR A 360 -19.29 30.16 3.23
C THR A 360 -20.60 30.47 3.97
N ASP A 361 -21.68 29.79 3.64
CA ASP A 361 -22.98 29.97 4.30
C ASP A 361 -22.90 29.53 5.77
N GLU A 362 -22.29 28.40 6.07
CA GLU A 362 -22.08 27.91 7.45
C GLU A 362 -21.19 28.83 8.28
N SER A 363 -20.13 29.39 7.69
CA SER A 363 -19.25 30.36 8.33
C SER A 363 -20.00 31.66 8.68
N ASN A 364 -20.84 32.14 7.78
CA ASN A 364 -21.63 33.36 8.02
C ASN A 364 -22.69 33.14 9.12
N ASP A 365 -23.35 32.00 9.16
CA ASP A 365 -24.32 31.67 10.21
C ASP A 365 -23.65 31.54 11.59
N SER A 366 -22.42 31.02 11.65
CA SER A 366 -21.65 30.91 12.90
C SER A 366 -21.22 32.25 13.48
N VAL A 367 -21.07 33.29 12.66
CA VAL A 367 -20.72 34.66 13.09
C VAL A 367 -21.96 35.42 13.60
N LEU A 368 -23.16 34.98 13.22
CA LEU A 368 -24.42 35.63 13.63
C LEU A 368 -24.98 35.11 14.95
N LEU A 369 -24.43 34.01 15.51
CA LEU A 369 -24.78 33.41 16.80
C LEU A 369 -23.80 33.84 17.89
#